data_a66a0900a5b2b589853b0f27adc111a7
#
_entry.id   a66a0900a5b2b589853b0f27adc111a7
#
_cell.length_a   1.000
_cell.length_b   1.000
_cell.length_c   1.000
_cell.angle_alpha   90.00
_cell.angle_beta   90.00
_cell.angle_gamma   90.00
#
_symmetry.space_group_name_H-M   'P 1'
#
loop_
_entity.id
_entity.type
_entity.pdbx_description
1 polymer ?
#
loop_
_entity_poly.entity_id
_entity_poly.type
_entity_poly.pdbx_seq_one_letter_code
_entity_poly.pdbx_strand_id
1 'polypeptide(L)'
;MHKSHLTLLLSLCLSLVPALEGNTCTNVIVTKGASKDGSTLVTYAADSHYLFGELYYHRAADWKAGSLLQVYDWDSGKYLGDIDQVAHTFQTVGNMNEKQVIITETTWGGREELMDRRGRIDYGSLIYVALQRASTAREAIRIIVDLANEYGYASEGETF
;
A
#
# COMPACT_ATOMS: atom_id res chain seq x y z
N MET A 1 19.73 19.53 48.22
CA MET A 1 18.30 19.62 47.81
C MET A 1 18.04 20.05 46.36
N HIS A 2 19.01 20.67 45.64
CA HIS A 2 18.77 21.13 44.24
C HIS A 2 18.79 20.03 43.16
N LYS A 3 19.43 18.87 43.40
CA LYS A 3 19.55 17.81 42.39
C LYS A 3 18.25 17.01 42.17
N SER A 4 17.40 16.86 43.20
CA SER A 4 16.14 16.12 43.11
C SER A 4 15.04 16.87 42.36
N HIS A 5 15.04 18.21 42.42
CA HIS A 5 14.06 19.01 41.69
C HIS A 5 14.34 19.05 40.16
N LEU A 6 15.62 19.03 39.77
CA LEU A 6 16.01 19.01 38.38
C LEU A 6 15.66 17.68 37.70
N THR A 7 15.84 16.57 38.44
CA THR A 7 15.49 15.24 37.95
C THR A 7 13.95 15.09 37.78
N LEU A 8 13.17 15.64 38.69
CA LEU A 8 11.71 15.62 38.64
C LEU A 8 11.16 16.48 37.50
N LEU A 9 11.76 17.66 37.25
CA LEU A 9 11.42 18.53 36.13
C LEU A 9 11.75 17.89 34.77
N LEU A 10 12.89 17.23 34.65
CA LEU A 10 13.31 16.54 33.44
C LEU A 10 12.40 15.35 33.15
N SER A 11 11.99 14.61 34.18
CA SER A 11 11.03 13.49 34.04
C SER A 11 9.65 13.95 33.65
N LEU A 12 9.20 15.08 34.15
CA LEU A 12 7.89 15.68 33.83
C LEU A 12 7.85 16.24 32.40
N CYS A 13 8.96 16.82 31.91
CA CYS A 13 9.07 17.29 30.54
C CYS A 13 9.09 16.14 29.51
N LEU A 14 9.62 14.96 29.85
CA LEU A 14 9.63 13.79 28.99
C LEU A 14 8.22 13.17 28.84
N SER A 15 7.37 13.30 29.85
CA SER A 15 6.00 12.78 29.81
C SER A 15 5.00 13.70 29.09
N LEU A 16 5.41 14.91 28.73
CA LEU A 16 4.60 15.90 28.00
C LEU A 16 4.90 15.98 26.49
N VAL A 17 5.79 15.12 25.97
CA VAL A 17 5.89 14.96 24.51
C VAL A 17 4.64 14.24 24.08
N PRO A 18 3.71 14.91 23.35
CA PRO A 18 2.58 14.20 22.76
C PRO A 18 3.18 13.09 21.91
N ALA A 19 2.81 11.84 22.17
CA ALA A 19 3.05 10.78 21.22
C ALA A 19 2.38 11.26 19.91
N LEU A 20 3.18 11.65 18.94
CA LEU A 20 2.70 11.81 17.58
C LEU A 20 2.26 10.41 17.19
N GLU A 21 0.94 10.16 17.28
CA GLU A 21 0.32 8.97 16.72
C GLU A 21 0.48 9.08 15.21
N GLY A 22 1.62 8.61 14.73
CA GLY A 22 1.81 8.40 13.31
C GLY A 22 1.07 7.12 12.92
N ASN A 23 -0.05 7.24 12.24
CA ASN A 23 -0.63 6.12 11.51
C ASN A 23 0.30 5.83 10.33
N THR A 24 1.31 5.03 10.56
CA THR A 24 2.28 4.63 9.52
C THR A 24 2.38 3.12 9.51
N CYS A 25 2.27 2.54 8.31
CA CYS A 25 2.45 1.10 8.13
C CYS A 25 3.90 0.69 8.40
N THR A 26 4.11 -0.55 8.81
CA THR A 26 5.43 -1.11 9.06
C THR A 26 5.75 -2.22 8.08
N ASN A 27 6.84 -2.06 7.32
CA ASN A 27 7.31 -3.05 6.36
C ASN A 27 8.72 -3.51 6.69
N VAL A 28 8.98 -4.82 6.58
CA VAL A 28 10.33 -5.39 6.69
C VAL A 28 10.61 -6.24 5.46
N ILE A 29 11.75 -5.99 4.82
CA ILE A 29 12.23 -6.76 3.67
C ILE A 29 13.53 -7.45 4.04
N VAL A 30 13.55 -8.79 3.97
CA VAL A 30 14.78 -9.60 4.09
C VAL A 30 15.18 -10.03 2.70
N THR A 31 16.32 -9.55 2.22
CA THR A 31 16.81 -9.88 0.88
C THR A 31 17.46 -11.27 0.83
N LYS A 32 17.62 -11.80 -0.38
CA LYS A 32 18.29 -13.11 -0.63
C LYS A 32 19.64 -13.25 0.06
N GLY A 33 20.41 -12.17 0.17
CA GLY A 33 21.73 -12.19 0.82
C GLY A 33 21.68 -12.23 2.34
N ALA A 34 20.54 -11.88 2.93
CA ALA A 34 20.33 -11.85 4.38
C ALA A 34 19.52 -13.06 4.89
N SER A 35 18.82 -13.77 4.01
CA SER A 35 18.07 -14.97 4.36
C SER A 35 18.95 -16.23 4.39
N LYS A 36 18.57 -17.20 5.23
CA LYS A 36 19.33 -18.45 5.38
C LYS A 36 19.27 -19.35 4.13
N ASP A 37 18.17 -19.30 3.41
CA ASP A 37 17.84 -20.20 2.28
C ASP A 37 17.86 -19.50 0.92
N GLY A 38 18.26 -18.21 0.88
CA GLY A 38 18.25 -17.42 -0.35
C GLY A 38 16.87 -16.94 -0.78
N SER A 39 15.85 -17.06 0.06
CA SER A 39 14.52 -16.49 -0.19
C SER A 39 14.50 -14.97 0.04
N THR A 40 13.50 -14.30 -0.54
CA THR A 40 13.14 -12.93 -0.16
C THR A 40 11.91 -13.00 0.71
N LEU A 41 11.97 -12.41 1.91
CA LEU A 41 10.84 -12.32 2.84
C LEU A 41 10.38 -10.88 2.93
N VAL A 42 9.06 -10.69 2.92
CA VAL A 42 8.44 -9.36 3.08
C VAL A 42 7.35 -9.50 4.13
N THR A 43 7.35 -8.60 5.12
CA THR A 43 6.23 -8.44 6.04
C THR A 43 5.56 -7.10 5.77
N TYR A 44 4.27 -7.05 5.99
CA TYR A 44 3.47 -5.85 5.88
C TYR A 44 2.47 -5.80 7.03
N ALA A 45 2.46 -4.68 7.76
CA ALA A 45 1.48 -4.39 8.78
C ALA A 45 0.83 -3.03 8.46
N ALA A 46 -0.44 -3.05 8.10
CA ALA A 46 -1.25 -1.85 8.00
C ALA A 46 -1.68 -1.45 9.42
N ASP A 47 -1.11 -0.35 9.93
CA ASP A 47 -1.43 0.12 11.27
C ASP A 47 -2.75 0.92 11.23
N SER A 48 -3.84 0.25 11.54
CA SER A 48 -5.19 0.82 11.55
C SER A 48 -5.98 0.38 12.77
N HIS A 49 -6.80 1.28 13.31
CA HIS A 49 -7.75 0.98 14.39
C HIS A 49 -9.08 0.38 13.87
N TYR A 50 -9.31 0.44 12.56
CA TYR A 50 -10.61 0.12 11.95
C TYR A 50 -10.55 -0.98 10.91
N LEU A 51 -9.38 -1.26 10.32
CA LEU A 51 -9.22 -2.28 9.31
C LEU A 51 -8.93 -3.64 9.99
N PHE A 52 -9.60 -4.67 9.51
CA PHE A 52 -9.32 -6.04 9.91
C PHE A 52 -8.47 -6.70 8.81
N GLY A 53 -7.47 -7.47 9.23
CA GLY A 53 -6.67 -8.24 8.28
C GLY A 53 -7.52 -9.35 7.65
N GLU A 54 -7.77 -9.23 6.37
CA GLU A 54 -8.43 -10.26 5.55
C GLU A 54 -7.45 -10.83 4.53
N LEU A 55 -7.59 -12.10 4.22
CA LEU A 55 -6.81 -12.72 3.16
C LEU A 55 -7.60 -12.60 1.84
N TYR A 56 -7.34 -11.56 1.10
CA TYR A 56 -7.95 -11.35 -0.22
C TYR A 56 -7.42 -12.36 -1.22
N TYR A 57 -8.32 -12.96 -1.98
CA TYR A 57 -7.99 -13.93 -3.02
C TYR A 57 -8.72 -13.60 -4.31
N HIS A 58 -7.96 -13.41 -5.38
CA HIS A 58 -8.47 -13.23 -6.73
C HIS A 58 -7.91 -14.31 -7.65
N ARG A 59 -8.78 -15.02 -8.34
CA ARG A 59 -8.36 -16.02 -9.32
C ARG A 59 -7.78 -15.35 -10.56
N ALA A 60 -6.82 -16.04 -11.20
CA ALA A 60 -6.43 -15.71 -12.57
C ALA A 60 -7.65 -15.83 -13.49
N ALA A 61 -7.76 -14.92 -14.45
CA ALA A 61 -8.88 -14.89 -15.37
C ALA A 61 -8.49 -14.31 -16.74
N ASP A 62 -9.20 -14.75 -17.78
CA ASP A 62 -9.12 -14.20 -19.12
C ASP A 62 -10.33 -13.30 -19.38
N TRP A 63 -10.10 -12.14 -19.96
CA TRP A 63 -11.09 -11.11 -20.17
C TRP A 63 -11.27 -10.81 -21.67
N LYS A 64 -12.47 -10.50 -22.06
CA LYS A 64 -12.77 -10.09 -23.43
C LYS A 64 -12.18 -8.72 -23.73
N ALA A 65 -11.81 -8.47 -24.98
CA ALA A 65 -11.37 -7.14 -25.40
C ALA A 65 -12.45 -6.08 -25.08
N GLY A 66 -12.04 -4.96 -24.51
CA GLY A 66 -12.93 -3.88 -24.08
C GLY A 66 -13.67 -4.14 -22.76
N SER A 67 -13.31 -5.18 -22.00
CA SER A 67 -13.79 -5.35 -20.63
C SER A 67 -13.30 -4.20 -19.76
N LEU A 68 -14.12 -3.81 -18.79
CA LEU A 68 -13.80 -2.78 -17.82
C LEU A 68 -13.73 -3.39 -16.42
N LEU A 69 -12.85 -2.85 -15.60
CA LEU A 69 -12.73 -3.14 -14.18
C LEU A 69 -13.35 -1.98 -13.40
N GLN A 70 -14.36 -2.26 -12.59
CA GLN A 70 -14.91 -1.28 -11.65
C GLN A 70 -13.95 -1.11 -10.46
N VAL A 71 -13.56 0.12 -10.19
CA VAL A 71 -12.67 0.45 -9.08
C VAL A 71 -13.46 1.10 -7.97
N TYR A 72 -13.22 0.62 -6.78
CA TYR A 72 -13.81 1.13 -5.54
C TYR A 72 -12.70 1.54 -4.59
N ASP A 73 -12.88 2.67 -3.93
CA ASP A 73 -11.97 3.14 -2.88
C ASP A 73 -11.82 2.08 -1.80
N TRP A 74 -10.59 1.76 -1.47
CA TRP A 74 -10.26 0.63 -0.61
C TRP A 74 -10.83 0.76 0.80
N ASP A 75 -10.78 1.96 1.36
CA ASP A 75 -11.19 2.21 2.73
C ASP A 75 -12.70 2.40 2.87
N SER A 76 -13.30 3.17 1.97
CA SER A 76 -14.70 3.56 2.06
C SER A 76 -15.65 2.69 1.23
N GLY A 77 -15.13 1.92 0.27
CA GLY A 77 -15.93 1.19 -0.71
C GLY A 77 -16.68 2.08 -1.72
N LYS A 78 -16.35 3.37 -1.79
CA LYS A 78 -16.94 4.30 -2.74
C LYS A 78 -16.49 3.96 -4.16
N TYR A 79 -17.44 3.90 -5.09
CA TYR A 79 -17.11 3.74 -6.51
C TYR A 79 -16.33 4.95 -7.04
N LEU A 80 -15.15 4.70 -7.60
CA LEU A 80 -14.26 5.70 -8.17
C LEU A 80 -14.39 5.83 -9.69
N GLY A 81 -14.69 4.73 -10.37
CA GLY A 81 -14.83 4.71 -11.83
C GLY A 81 -14.44 3.37 -12.42
N ASP A 82 -14.49 3.32 -13.75
CA ASP A 82 -14.05 2.16 -14.53
C ASP A 82 -12.66 2.43 -15.11
N ILE A 83 -11.83 1.38 -15.16
CA ILE A 83 -10.56 1.36 -15.86
C ILE A 83 -10.52 0.21 -16.84
N ASP A 84 -9.65 0.27 -17.84
CA ASP A 84 -9.51 -0.79 -18.81
C ASP A 84 -8.98 -2.08 -18.18
N GLN A 85 -9.66 -3.19 -18.47
CA GLN A 85 -9.20 -4.50 -18.03
C GLN A 85 -8.24 -5.10 -19.05
N VAL A 86 -7.15 -5.70 -18.55
CA VAL A 86 -6.20 -6.43 -19.39
C VAL A 86 -6.78 -7.77 -19.85
N ALA A 87 -6.23 -8.32 -20.93
CA ALA A 87 -6.73 -9.60 -21.48
C ALA A 87 -6.58 -10.78 -20.52
N HIS A 88 -5.56 -10.76 -19.66
CA HIS A 88 -5.30 -11.79 -18.66
C HIS A 88 -4.89 -11.16 -17.34
N THR A 89 -5.46 -11.64 -16.23
CA THR A 89 -5.07 -11.24 -14.88
C THR A 89 -4.47 -12.43 -14.14
N PHE A 90 -3.36 -12.20 -13.44
CA PHE A 90 -2.73 -13.19 -12.57
C PHE A 90 -3.52 -13.43 -11.29
N GLN A 91 -3.40 -14.63 -10.75
CA GLN A 91 -3.93 -14.95 -9.43
C GLN A 91 -3.18 -14.17 -8.36
N THR A 92 -3.93 -13.63 -7.39
CA THR A 92 -3.37 -12.93 -6.23
C THR A 92 -3.87 -13.51 -4.92
N VAL A 93 -3.01 -13.51 -3.90
CA VAL A 93 -3.35 -13.86 -2.51
C VAL A 93 -2.76 -12.79 -1.62
N GLY A 94 -3.60 -12.01 -0.95
CA GLY A 94 -3.15 -10.84 -0.21
C GLY A 94 -2.29 -9.93 -1.11
N ASN A 95 -1.11 -9.59 -0.63
CA ASN A 95 -0.18 -8.68 -1.30
C ASN A 95 0.83 -9.38 -2.24
N MET A 96 0.55 -10.61 -2.67
CA MET A 96 1.42 -11.38 -3.56
C MET A 96 0.65 -12.01 -4.72
N ASN A 97 1.29 -12.14 -5.89
CA ASN A 97 0.73 -12.85 -7.04
C ASN A 97 1.46 -14.18 -7.34
N GLU A 98 0.90 -14.96 -8.27
CA GLU A 98 1.46 -16.26 -8.70
C GLU A 98 2.85 -16.16 -9.36
N LYS A 99 3.29 -14.98 -9.75
CA LYS A 99 4.63 -14.70 -10.27
C LYS A 99 5.63 -14.34 -9.15
N GLN A 100 5.19 -14.45 -7.89
CA GLN A 100 5.99 -14.09 -6.70
C GLN A 100 6.34 -12.59 -6.63
N VAL A 101 5.55 -11.73 -7.26
CA VAL A 101 5.63 -10.29 -7.05
C VAL A 101 4.89 -9.96 -5.78
N ILE A 102 5.53 -9.20 -4.89
CA ILE A 102 4.94 -8.71 -3.64
C ILE A 102 4.92 -7.18 -3.72
N ILE A 103 3.79 -6.57 -3.36
CA ILE A 103 3.65 -5.12 -3.24
C ILE A 103 3.08 -4.83 -1.86
N THR A 104 3.79 -4.00 -1.11
CA THR A 104 3.35 -3.43 0.16
C THR A 104 3.41 -1.92 0.07
N GLU A 105 2.85 -1.23 1.02
CA GLU A 105 2.85 0.22 1.02
C GLU A 105 3.10 0.78 2.43
N THR A 106 3.33 2.09 2.50
CA THR A 106 3.25 2.87 3.72
C THR A 106 2.81 4.30 3.39
N THR A 107 1.75 4.74 4.05
CA THR A 107 1.22 6.09 3.91
C THR A 107 2.11 7.10 4.64
N TRP A 108 2.34 8.25 4.05
CA TRP A 108 3.14 9.33 4.65
C TRP A 108 2.52 10.73 4.47
N GLY A 109 1.27 10.80 4.01
CA GLY A 109 0.51 12.03 3.79
C GLY A 109 0.89 12.76 2.49
N GLY A 110 2.15 13.03 2.27
CA GLY A 110 2.65 13.67 1.05
C GLY A 110 2.23 15.12 0.88
N ARG A 111 2.12 15.54 -0.38
CA ARG A 111 1.66 16.87 -0.79
C ARG A 111 0.19 16.79 -1.19
N GLU A 112 -0.69 17.35 -0.36
CA GLU A 112 -2.15 17.27 -0.54
C GLU A 112 -2.61 17.82 -1.91
N GLU A 113 -1.92 18.81 -2.44
CA GLU A 113 -2.23 19.40 -3.75
C GLU A 113 -2.00 18.46 -4.94
N LEU A 114 -1.30 17.33 -4.75
CA LEU A 114 -1.08 16.31 -5.77
C LEU A 114 -2.17 15.23 -5.78
N MET A 115 -3.05 15.20 -4.78
CA MET A 115 -4.19 14.29 -4.75
C MET A 115 -5.23 14.68 -5.80
N ASP A 116 -5.53 13.82 -6.74
CA ASP A 116 -6.64 14.03 -7.67
C ASP A 116 -7.94 13.49 -7.11
N ARG A 117 -8.76 14.37 -6.53
CA ARG A 117 -10.07 14.01 -5.97
C ARG A 117 -11.06 13.43 -6.99
N ARG A 118 -10.74 13.49 -8.29
CA ARG A 118 -11.50 12.88 -9.39
C ARG A 118 -10.81 11.66 -9.95
N GLY A 119 -9.66 11.31 -9.39
CA GLY A 119 -8.93 10.11 -9.74
C GLY A 119 -9.80 8.86 -9.60
N ARG A 120 -9.56 7.90 -10.48
CA ARG A 120 -10.31 6.64 -10.54
C ARG A 120 -9.57 5.47 -9.91
N ILE A 121 -8.41 5.73 -9.31
CA ILE A 121 -7.61 4.70 -8.67
C ILE A 121 -7.03 5.23 -7.35
N ASP A 122 -7.12 4.43 -6.31
CA ASP A 122 -6.58 4.70 -4.98
C ASP A 122 -5.37 3.79 -4.68
N TYR A 123 -4.76 3.95 -3.51
CA TYR A 123 -3.57 3.19 -3.12
C TYR A 123 -3.81 1.68 -3.08
N GLY A 124 -4.90 1.24 -2.47
CA GLY A 124 -5.24 -0.18 -2.36
C GLY A 124 -5.54 -0.81 -3.71
N SER A 125 -6.28 -0.09 -4.56
CA SER A 125 -6.55 -0.52 -5.93
C SER A 125 -5.27 -0.63 -6.77
N LEU A 126 -4.31 0.30 -6.62
CA LEU A 126 -3.01 0.20 -7.29
C LEU A 126 -2.28 -1.08 -6.95
N ILE A 127 -2.30 -1.51 -5.67
CA ILE A 127 -1.63 -2.73 -5.24
C ILE A 127 -2.22 -3.94 -5.97
N TYR A 128 -3.53 -4.21 -5.84
CA TYR A 128 -4.09 -5.43 -6.42
C TYR A 128 -4.14 -5.41 -7.94
N VAL A 129 -4.40 -4.25 -8.57
CA VAL A 129 -4.41 -4.14 -10.03
C VAL A 129 -3.02 -4.36 -10.61
N ALA A 130 -1.97 -3.79 -9.97
CA ALA A 130 -0.61 -4.03 -10.40
C ALA A 130 -0.19 -5.49 -10.18
N LEU A 131 -0.57 -6.12 -9.07
CA LEU A 131 -0.32 -7.54 -8.82
C LEU A 131 -1.01 -8.45 -9.85
N GLN A 132 -2.22 -8.12 -10.28
CA GLN A 132 -2.93 -8.86 -11.31
C GLN A 132 -2.29 -8.75 -12.70
N ARG A 133 -1.40 -7.79 -12.94
CA ARG A 133 -0.87 -7.45 -14.27
C ARG A 133 0.65 -7.65 -14.38
N ALA A 134 1.39 -7.64 -13.28
CA ALA A 134 2.85 -7.64 -13.28
C ALA A 134 3.45 -9.03 -13.11
N SER A 135 4.45 -9.36 -13.94
CA SER A 135 5.26 -10.59 -13.81
C SER A 135 6.55 -10.33 -13.01
N THR A 136 6.95 -9.08 -12.83
CA THR A 136 8.17 -8.68 -12.12
C THR A 136 7.93 -7.39 -11.33
N ALA A 137 8.75 -7.16 -10.29
CA ALA A 137 8.68 -5.92 -9.51
C ALA A 137 8.90 -4.65 -10.38
N ARG A 138 9.80 -4.70 -11.37
CA ARG A 138 10.03 -3.56 -12.28
C ARG A 138 8.83 -3.29 -13.20
N GLU A 139 8.11 -4.33 -13.59
CA GLU A 139 6.88 -4.19 -14.35
C GLU A 139 5.77 -3.61 -13.47
N ALA A 140 5.65 -4.06 -12.22
CA ALA A 140 4.71 -3.51 -11.25
C ALA A 140 4.91 -1.99 -11.06
N ILE A 141 6.15 -1.52 -10.91
CA ILE A 141 6.46 -0.09 -10.81
C ILE A 141 5.93 0.68 -12.04
N ARG A 142 6.17 0.18 -13.25
CA ARG A 142 5.69 0.82 -14.48
C ARG A 142 4.17 0.84 -14.54
N ILE A 143 3.52 -0.27 -14.23
CA ILE A 143 2.06 -0.37 -14.22
C ILE A 143 1.44 0.61 -13.21
N ILE A 144 2.00 0.74 -12.00
CA ILE A 144 1.55 1.69 -10.98
C ILE A 144 1.63 3.13 -11.52
N VAL A 145 2.77 3.50 -12.12
CA VAL A 145 2.98 4.83 -12.69
C VAL A 145 2.03 5.11 -13.85
N ASP A 146 1.86 4.14 -14.76
CA ASP A 146 0.98 4.27 -15.92
C ASP A 146 -0.49 4.41 -15.50
N LEU A 147 -0.95 3.60 -14.56
CA LEU A 147 -2.31 3.68 -14.02
C LEU A 147 -2.59 5.02 -13.33
N ALA A 148 -1.65 5.50 -12.51
CA ALA A 148 -1.80 6.79 -11.84
C ALA A 148 -1.84 7.96 -12.84
N ASN A 149 -1.02 7.91 -13.90
CA ASN A 149 -1.00 8.94 -14.95
C ASN A 149 -2.27 8.92 -15.81
N GLU A 150 -2.80 7.74 -16.13
CA GLU A 150 -3.94 7.59 -17.02
C GLU A 150 -5.28 7.87 -16.33
N TYR A 151 -5.43 7.37 -15.10
CA TYR A 151 -6.70 7.38 -14.38
C TYR A 151 -6.78 8.39 -13.24
N GLY A 152 -5.67 9.07 -12.90
CA GLY A 152 -5.57 9.95 -11.76
C GLY A 152 -5.50 9.16 -10.43
N TYR A 153 -4.74 9.69 -9.48
CA TYR A 153 -4.53 9.06 -8.17
C TYR A 153 -5.29 9.78 -7.08
N ALA A 154 -6.22 9.09 -6.41
CA ALA A 154 -7.20 9.67 -5.50
C ALA A 154 -6.80 9.65 -4.02
N SER A 155 -5.68 9.02 -3.67
CA SER A 155 -5.22 8.90 -2.28
C SER A 155 -4.13 9.90 -1.91
N GLU A 156 -3.75 9.89 -0.64
CA GLU A 156 -2.61 10.63 -0.10
C GLU A 156 -1.26 10.07 -0.61
N GLY A 157 -0.15 10.64 -0.13
CA GLY A 157 1.18 10.18 -0.51
C GLY A 157 1.49 8.80 0.05
N GLU A 158 1.90 7.91 -0.85
CA GLU A 158 2.25 6.53 -0.56
C GLU A 158 3.66 6.18 -1.03
N THR A 159 4.27 5.21 -0.35
CA THR A 159 5.48 4.53 -0.81
C THR A 159 5.16 3.06 -1.05
N PHE A 160 5.31 2.62 -2.28
CA PHE A 160 5.14 1.22 -2.67
C PHE A 160 6.49 0.50 -2.76
#